data_495711e1da5cb901e10d9d54788e562c
#
_entry.id   495711e1da5cb901e10d9d54788e562c
#
_cell.length_a   1.000
_cell.length_b   1.000
_cell.length_c   1.000
_cell.angle_alpha   90.00
_cell.angle_beta   90.00
_cell.angle_gamma   90.00
#
_symmetry.space_group_name_H-M   'P 1'
#
loop_
_entity.id
_entity.type
_entity.pdbx_description
1 polymer ?
#
loop_
_entity_poly.entity_id
_entity_poly.type
_entity_poly.pdbx_seq_one_letter_code
_entity_poly.pdbx_strand_id
1 'polypeptide(L)'
;MMFALPFAAGKSKGWLDMAENLLDVQNLQVSVGEKEILHGIDFKVNKGETHVLMGPNGAGKSTLGYALMGNPVYKITGGKILFHGKEINAKAADERAKQGMFLSFQNPLEVPGITLKGFIRSTLQQRGGKRVPLWEFNKQFEAAAKLLQMDPAYGDRDLNVGFSGGEKKKAEILQMLMLHPSLAILDETDSGLDVDAVRTVSQGVMEYQKSKNGGLIIITHSTRILESLHVDYTHVLVNGKIVKTGDGSLVDEINENGFEAYENAAE
;
A
#
# COMPACT_ATOMS: atom_id res chain seq x y z
N MET A 1 -9.45 -1.59 27.77
CA MET A 1 -8.33 -2.24 28.50
C MET A 1 -7.33 -2.71 27.47
N MET A 2 -6.27 -1.95 27.31
CA MET A 2 -5.30 -2.01 26.21
C MET A 2 -4.20 -3.02 26.61
N PHE A 3 -4.07 -4.13 25.89
CA PHE A 3 -2.95 -5.06 26.07
C PHE A 3 -1.85 -4.74 25.06
N ALA A 4 -0.85 -4.00 25.53
CA ALA A 4 0.42 -3.86 24.84
C ALA A 4 1.30 -5.08 25.16
N LEU A 5 1.82 -5.75 24.14
CA LEU A 5 2.85 -6.79 24.30
C LEU A 5 4.22 -6.13 24.48
N PRO A 6 5.08 -6.59 25.42
CA PRO A 6 6.38 -5.98 25.69
C PRO A 6 7.41 -6.47 24.67
N PHE A 7 7.89 -5.57 23.80
CA PHE A 7 9.18 -5.73 23.13
C PHE A 7 10.25 -5.08 24.00
N ALA A 8 11.29 -5.85 24.32
CA ALA A 8 12.39 -5.44 25.16
C ALA A 8 13.13 -4.22 24.57
N ALA A 9 13.07 -3.10 25.31
CA ALA A 9 13.79 -1.88 24.98
C ALA A 9 15.24 -1.98 25.51
N GLY A 10 16.17 -2.09 24.60
CA GLY A 10 17.58 -1.75 24.82
C GLY A 10 17.74 -0.24 24.71
N LYS A 11 17.92 0.47 25.82
CA LYS A 11 18.21 1.91 25.86
C LYS A 11 19.63 2.20 25.39
N SER A 12 19.78 2.93 24.27
CA SER A 12 20.93 3.80 24.05
C SER A 12 20.41 5.22 23.75
N LYS A 13 20.78 6.17 24.62
CA LYS A 13 20.49 7.60 24.52
C LYS A 13 21.34 8.19 23.38
N GLY A 14 20.69 9.02 22.53
CA GLY A 14 21.37 10.08 21.78
C GLY A 14 21.57 9.82 20.29
N TRP A 15 20.47 9.67 19.54
CA TRP A 15 20.42 10.04 18.11
C TRP A 15 19.13 10.84 17.93
N LEU A 16 19.25 12.05 17.39
CA LEU A 16 18.13 12.84 16.87
C LEU A 16 17.27 11.92 16.01
N ASP A 17 15.94 12.02 16.11
CA ASP A 17 14.94 11.34 15.28
C ASP A 17 15.22 11.60 13.78
N MET A 18 16.17 10.88 13.22
CA MET A 18 16.27 10.74 11.78
C MET A 18 15.20 9.71 11.41
N ALA A 19 14.12 10.19 10.79
CA ALA A 19 13.07 9.34 10.27
C ALA A 19 13.72 8.17 9.50
N GLU A 20 13.37 6.93 9.88
CA GLU A 20 13.99 5.73 9.30
C GLU A 20 13.54 5.62 7.85
N ASN A 21 14.48 5.85 6.90
CA ASN A 21 14.21 5.76 5.47
C ASN A 21 13.79 4.33 5.11
N LEU A 22 12.52 4.18 4.78
CA LEU A 22 11.90 2.90 4.46
C LEU A 22 12.03 2.56 2.98
N LEU A 23 11.66 3.51 2.11
CA LEU A 23 11.73 3.40 0.66
C LEU A 23 12.44 4.62 0.10
N ASP A 24 13.41 4.40 -0.79
CA ASP A 24 14.09 5.47 -1.55
C ASP A 24 14.09 5.09 -3.03
N VAL A 25 13.37 5.85 -3.82
CA VAL A 25 13.27 5.68 -5.28
C VAL A 25 14.11 6.77 -5.94
N GLN A 26 15.06 6.37 -6.76
CA GLN A 26 16.05 7.26 -7.35
C GLN A 26 16.06 7.12 -8.86
N ASN A 27 15.67 8.18 -9.57
CA ASN A 27 15.64 8.29 -11.03
C ASN A 27 15.04 7.05 -11.72
N LEU A 28 13.92 6.56 -11.20
CA LEU A 28 13.32 5.30 -11.64
C LEU A 28 12.69 5.44 -13.03
N GLN A 29 13.15 4.61 -13.96
CA GLN A 29 12.60 4.48 -15.30
C GLN A 29 11.99 3.10 -15.46
N VAL A 30 10.78 3.05 -16.04
CA VAL A 30 10.02 1.81 -16.19
C VAL A 30 9.37 1.72 -17.56
N SER A 31 9.52 0.58 -18.22
CA SER A 31 8.88 0.28 -19.51
C SER A 31 7.90 -0.88 -19.41
N VAL A 32 6.86 -0.84 -20.24
CA VAL A 32 5.91 -1.93 -20.48
C VAL A 32 5.98 -2.29 -21.96
N GLY A 33 6.46 -3.48 -22.27
CA GLY A 33 6.86 -3.82 -23.63
C GLY A 33 8.00 -2.91 -24.11
N GLU A 34 7.79 -2.21 -25.23
CA GLU A 34 8.74 -1.25 -25.79
C GLU A 34 8.48 0.21 -25.35
N LYS A 35 7.36 0.47 -24.68
CA LYS A 35 6.97 1.82 -24.28
C LYS A 35 7.50 2.15 -22.88
N GLU A 36 8.31 3.18 -22.76
CA GLU A 36 8.66 3.77 -21.48
C GLU A 36 7.46 4.55 -20.93
N ILE A 37 7.14 4.29 -19.65
CA ILE A 37 5.98 4.86 -18.95
C ILE A 37 6.41 5.78 -17.83
N LEU A 38 7.49 5.45 -17.10
CA LEU A 38 8.02 6.29 -16.03
C LEU A 38 9.39 6.83 -16.44
N HIS A 39 9.58 8.13 -16.27
CA HIS A 39 10.68 8.91 -16.85
C HIS A 39 11.51 9.57 -15.75
N GLY A 40 12.12 8.79 -14.84
CA GLY A 40 12.98 9.33 -13.79
C GLY A 40 12.18 9.78 -12.57
N ILE A 41 11.55 8.84 -11.87
CA ILE A 41 10.82 9.10 -10.64
C ILE A 41 11.78 9.13 -9.45
N ASP A 42 11.69 10.22 -8.66
CA ASP A 42 12.39 10.39 -7.40
C ASP A 42 11.41 10.67 -6.28
N PHE A 43 11.38 9.84 -5.24
CA PHE A 43 10.70 10.12 -3.98
C PHE A 43 11.15 9.18 -2.86
N LYS A 44 10.89 9.58 -1.61
CA LYS A 44 11.25 8.81 -0.41
C LYS A 44 10.03 8.66 0.48
N VAL A 45 9.95 7.52 1.15
CA VAL A 45 8.95 7.24 2.19
C VAL A 45 9.70 6.85 3.45
N ASN A 46 9.47 7.55 4.54
CA ASN A 46 9.97 7.16 5.84
C ASN A 46 8.93 6.31 6.58
N LYS A 47 9.38 5.62 7.58
CA LYS A 47 8.52 4.83 8.45
C LYS A 47 7.50 5.72 9.16
N GLY A 48 6.24 5.32 9.12
CA GLY A 48 5.12 6.05 9.71
C GLY A 48 4.53 7.14 8.82
N GLU A 49 5.10 7.42 7.65
CA GLU A 49 4.58 8.41 6.71
C GLU A 49 3.52 7.81 5.78
N THR A 50 2.59 8.67 5.39
CA THR A 50 1.57 8.41 4.38
C THR A 50 1.77 9.34 3.19
N HIS A 51 2.01 8.74 2.04
CA HIS A 51 2.18 9.42 0.77
C HIS A 51 0.97 9.15 -0.13
N VAL A 52 0.44 10.20 -0.75
CA VAL A 52 -0.63 10.10 -1.75
C VAL A 52 -0.02 10.36 -3.13
N LEU A 53 -0.33 9.50 -4.09
CA LEU A 53 0.04 9.66 -5.48
C LEU A 53 -1.22 9.95 -6.31
N MET A 54 -1.33 11.15 -6.82
CA MET A 54 -2.43 11.60 -7.66
C MET A 54 -1.95 11.93 -9.07
N GLY A 55 -2.87 12.05 -10.01
CA GLY A 55 -2.57 12.40 -11.40
C GLY A 55 -3.66 11.91 -12.36
N PRO A 56 -3.67 12.40 -13.60
CA PRO A 56 -4.66 12.00 -14.60
C PRO A 56 -4.57 10.51 -14.94
N ASN A 57 -5.60 10.01 -15.63
CA ASN A 57 -5.59 8.63 -16.12
C ASN A 57 -4.47 8.45 -17.14
N GLY A 58 -3.75 7.32 -17.04
CA GLY A 58 -2.60 7.04 -17.91
C GLY A 58 -1.29 7.71 -17.47
N ALA A 59 -1.25 8.50 -16.41
CA ALA A 59 -0.03 9.17 -15.93
C ALA A 59 1.08 8.21 -15.45
N GLY A 60 0.77 6.93 -15.18
CA GLY A 60 1.76 5.94 -14.73
C GLY A 60 1.65 5.55 -13.26
N LYS A 61 0.57 5.96 -12.55
CA LYS A 61 0.40 5.70 -11.09
C LYS A 61 0.47 4.21 -10.75
N SER A 62 -0.38 3.39 -11.34
CA SER A 62 -0.39 1.92 -11.12
C SER A 62 0.90 1.27 -11.63
N THR A 63 1.49 1.80 -12.71
CA THR A 63 2.82 1.37 -13.20
C THR A 63 3.87 1.50 -12.10
N LEU A 64 3.88 2.61 -11.36
CA LEU A 64 4.78 2.80 -10.24
C LEU A 64 4.54 1.76 -9.14
N GLY A 65 3.29 1.55 -8.72
CA GLY A 65 2.93 0.53 -7.72
C GLY A 65 3.38 -0.88 -8.11
N TYR A 66 3.13 -1.28 -9.35
CA TYR A 66 3.54 -2.59 -9.88
C TYR A 66 5.06 -2.72 -10.02
N ALA A 67 5.75 -1.68 -10.46
CA ALA A 67 7.21 -1.66 -10.55
C ALA A 67 7.85 -1.76 -9.16
N LEU A 68 7.34 -1.01 -8.17
CA LEU A 68 7.78 -1.12 -6.77
C LEU A 68 7.58 -2.52 -6.21
N MET A 69 6.50 -3.20 -6.59
CA MET A 69 6.24 -4.58 -6.15
C MET A 69 7.01 -5.64 -6.96
N GLY A 70 7.69 -5.27 -8.04
CA GLY A 70 8.51 -6.20 -8.84
C GLY A 70 7.70 -7.09 -9.78
N ASN A 71 6.57 -6.59 -10.29
CA ASN A 71 5.79 -7.28 -11.29
C ASN A 71 6.61 -7.37 -12.60
N PRO A 72 6.82 -8.58 -13.16
CA PRO A 72 7.73 -8.80 -14.29
C PRO A 72 7.31 -8.15 -15.62
N VAL A 73 6.05 -7.72 -15.75
CA VAL A 73 5.54 -6.98 -16.92
C VAL A 73 6.15 -5.56 -16.96
N TYR A 74 6.45 -4.99 -15.77
CA TYR A 74 6.94 -3.63 -15.61
C TYR A 74 8.46 -3.64 -15.43
N LYS A 75 9.18 -3.49 -16.54
CA LYS A 75 10.64 -3.59 -16.57
C LYS A 75 11.29 -2.29 -16.07
N ILE A 76 12.09 -2.39 -15.04
CA ILE A 76 12.96 -1.29 -14.60
C ILE A 76 14.10 -1.18 -15.60
N THR A 77 14.15 -0.06 -16.35
CA THR A 77 15.14 0.23 -17.38
C THR A 77 16.23 1.17 -16.90
N GLY A 78 16.00 1.89 -15.81
CA GLY A 78 16.96 2.79 -15.18
C GLY A 78 16.60 3.13 -13.74
N GLY A 79 17.55 3.74 -13.04
CA GLY A 79 17.39 4.14 -11.64
C GLY A 79 17.45 2.99 -10.63
N LYS A 80 17.12 3.32 -9.38
CA LYS A 80 17.23 2.39 -8.23
C LYS A 80 16.04 2.47 -7.32
N ILE A 81 15.65 1.33 -6.76
CA ILE A 81 14.70 1.22 -5.66
C ILE A 81 15.45 0.64 -4.47
N LEU A 82 15.55 1.41 -3.40
CA LEU A 82 16.14 0.97 -2.14
C LEU A 82 15.00 0.76 -1.12
N PHE A 83 14.97 -0.41 -0.52
CA PHE A 83 14.02 -0.73 0.56
C PHE A 83 14.81 -1.14 1.80
N HIS A 84 14.57 -0.47 2.93
CA HIS A 84 15.43 -0.58 4.13
C HIS A 84 16.92 -0.38 3.79
N GLY A 85 17.23 0.58 2.91
CA GLY A 85 18.59 0.90 2.47
C GLY A 85 19.26 -0.13 1.54
N LYS A 86 18.53 -1.18 1.12
CA LYS A 86 19.04 -2.23 0.21
C LYS A 86 18.37 -2.15 -1.14
N GLU A 87 19.16 -2.21 -2.20
CA GLU A 87 18.63 -2.23 -3.56
C GLU A 87 17.81 -3.51 -3.82
N ILE A 88 16.61 -3.31 -4.40
CA ILE A 88 15.66 -4.39 -4.67
C ILE A 88 15.29 -4.55 -6.15
N ASN A 89 15.97 -3.84 -7.06
CA ASN A 89 15.63 -3.88 -8.50
C ASN A 89 15.55 -5.31 -9.05
N ALA A 90 16.51 -6.16 -8.72
CA ALA A 90 16.59 -7.54 -9.19
C ALA A 90 15.70 -8.54 -8.42
N LYS A 91 15.02 -8.10 -7.35
CA LYS A 91 14.19 -8.98 -6.51
C LYS A 91 12.82 -9.21 -7.13
N ALA A 92 12.39 -10.46 -7.17
CA ALA A 92 11.05 -10.85 -7.59
C ALA A 92 9.98 -10.40 -6.58
N ALA A 93 8.71 -10.38 -7.01
CA ALA A 93 7.59 -9.89 -6.20
C ALA A 93 7.43 -10.66 -4.87
N ASP A 94 7.63 -11.98 -4.88
CA ASP A 94 7.54 -12.79 -3.66
C ASP A 94 8.67 -12.47 -2.67
N GLU A 95 9.88 -12.16 -3.15
CA GLU A 95 10.98 -11.73 -2.31
C GLU A 95 10.72 -10.36 -1.67
N ARG A 96 10.13 -9.42 -2.43
CA ARG A 96 9.72 -8.10 -1.91
C ARG A 96 8.58 -8.24 -0.89
N ALA A 97 7.59 -9.10 -1.14
CA ALA A 97 6.53 -9.40 -0.20
C ALA A 97 7.06 -10.00 1.10
N LYS A 98 8.02 -10.95 1.04
CA LYS A 98 8.70 -11.51 2.21
C LYS A 98 9.47 -10.46 3.02
N GLN A 99 9.98 -9.41 2.38
CA GLN A 99 10.64 -8.29 3.05
C GLN A 99 9.66 -7.31 3.71
N GLY A 100 8.36 -7.46 3.48
CA GLY A 100 7.35 -6.66 4.11
C GLY A 100 6.67 -5.63 3.20
N MET A 101 6.82 -5.73 1.90
CA MET A 101 6.02 -4.93 0.96
C MET A 101 4.67 -5.60 0.71
N PHE A 102 3.63 -4.78 0.52
CA PHE A 102 2.26 -5.20 0.23
C PHE A 102 1.69 -4.28 -0.86
N LEU A 103 0.97 -4.86 -1.81
CA LEU A 103 0.22 -4.13 -2.83
C LEU A 103 -1.22 -4.61 -2.82
N SER A 104 -2.18 -3.68 -2.66
CA SER A 104 -3.57 -3.94 -2.97
C SER A 104 -3.80 -3.68 -4.46
N PHE A 105 -4.53 -4.56 -5.11
CA PHE A 105 -4.77 -4.47 -6.54
C PHE A 105 -6.02 -3.65 -6.84
N GLN A 106 -6.01 -2.90 -7.94
CA GLN A 106 -7.21 -2.24 -8.45
C GLN A 106 -8.35 -3.26 -8.65
N ASN A 107 -8.02 -4.42 -9.25
CA ASN A 107 -8.94 -5.54 -9.45
C ASN A 107 -8.38 -6.81 -8.80
N PRO A 108 -8.74 -7.14 -7.54
CA PRO A 108 -8.26 -8.32 -6.86
C PRO A 108 -8.70 -9.62 -7.57
N LEU A 109 -7.74 -10.51 -7.85
CA LEU A 109 -7.99 -11.76 -8.54
C LEU A 109 -8.65 -12.80 -7.62
N GLU A 110 -9.45 -13.66 -8.21
CA GLU A 110 -9.98 -14.86 -7.56
C GLU A 110 -8.94 -15.97 -7.57
N VAL A 111 -8.74 -16.63 -6.43
CA VAL A 111 -7.77 -17.72 -6.30
C VAL A 111 -8.48 -18.94 -5.73
N PRO A 112 -9.07 -19.82 -6.59
CA PRO A 112 -9.71 -21.05 -6.15
C PRO A 112 -8.71 -22.00 -5.49
N GLY A 113 -9.18 -22.74 -4.49
CA GLY A 113 -8.41 -23.78 -3.81
C GLY A 113 -7.56 -23.32 -2.62
N ILE A 114 -7.56 -22.03 -2.31
CA ILE A 114 -6.96 -21.52 -1.08
C ILE A 114 -7.92 -20.56 -0.37
N THR A 115 -8.24 -20.86 0.89
CA THR A 115 -9.12 -19.99 1.68
C THR A 115 -8.40 -18.68 2.06
N LEU A 116 -9.16 -17.61 2.31
CA LEU A 116 -8.62 -16.33 2.78
C LEU A 116 -7.76 -16.49 4.05
N LYS A 117 -8.22 -17.24 5.06
CA LYS A 117 -7.43 -17.58 6.25
C LYS A 117 -6.17 -18.38 5.90
N GLY A 118 -6.32 -19.36 5.01
CA GLY A 118 -5.22 -20.21 4.55
C GLY A 118 -4.11 -19.40 3.88
N PHE A 119 -4.50 -18.48 3.00
CA PHE A 119 -3.58 -17.56 2.32
C PHE A 119 -2.81 -16.68 3.32
N ILE A 120 -3.52 -16.00 4.22
CA ILE A 120 -2.90 -15.12 5.22
C ILE A 120 -1.93 -15.90 6.12
N ARG A 121 -2.35 -17.08 6.63
CA ARG A 121 -1.49 -17.92 7.49
C ARG A 121 -0.23 -18.39 6.77
N SER A 122 -0.36 -18.81 5.51
CA SER A 122 0.79 -19.22 4.69
C SER A 122 1.76 -18.07 4.49
N THR A 123 1.25 -16.88 4.22
CA THR A 123 2.06 -15.66 4.05
C THR A 123 2.80 -15.28 5.34
N LEU A 124 2.11 -15.29 6.48
CA LEU A 124 2.74 -15.02 7.79
C LEU A 124 3.86 -16.02 8.10
N GLN A 125 3.64 -17.31 7.81
CA GLN A 125 4.64 -18.35 8.01
C GLN A 125 5.87 -18.14 7.11
N GLN A 126 5.68 -17.75 5.86
CA GLN A 126 6.78 -17.46 4.92
C GLN A 126 7.61 -16.23 5.34
N ARG A 127 6.98 -15.21 5.94
CA ARG A 127 7.67 -14.00 6.41
C ARG A 127 8.40 -14.20 7.73
N GLY A 128 7.78 -14.84 8.70
CA GLY A 128 8.28 -14.92 10.08
C GLY A 128 8.94 -16.23 10.47
N GLY A 129 8.85 -17.29 9.65
CA GLY A 129 9.38 -18.61 9.94
C GLY A 129 8.72 -19.34 11.13
N LYS A 130 7.90 -18.65 11.92
CA LYS A 130 7.19 -19.22 13.08
C LYS A 130 5.70 -19.38 12.77
N ARG A 131 5.12 -20.50 13.18
CA ARG A 131 3.66 -20.70 13.10
C ARG A 131 2.99 -19.86 14.17
N VAL A 132 2.08 -18.97 13.74
CA VAL A 132 1.16 -18.32 14.68
C VAL A 132 0.18 -19.37 15.23
N PRO A 133 -0.01 -19.50 16.55
CA PRO A 133 -1.00 -20.39 17.14
C PRO A 133 -2.39 -20.14 16.54
N LEU A 134 -3.13 -21.20 16.26
CA LEU A 134 -4.42 -21.10 15.55
C LEU A 134 -5.44 -20.23 16.31
N TRP A 135 -5.48 -20.37 17.62
CA TRP A 135 -6.38 -19.58 18.46
C TRP A 135 -6.08 -18.07 18.41
N GLU A 136 -4.79 -17.72 18.40
CA GLU A 136 -4.35 -16.34 18.32
C GLU A 136 -4.63 -15.75 16.94
N PHE A 137 -4.33 -16.50 15.89
CA PHE A 137 -4.66 -16.13 14.52
C PHE A 137 -6.17 -15.88 14.35
N ASN A 138 -7.03 -16.80 14.81
CA ASN A 138 -8.48 -16.64 14.68
C ASN A 138 -8.97 -15.41 15.46
N LYS A 139 -8.46 -15.17 16.65
CA LYS A 139 -8.82 -13.98 17.44
C LYS A 139 -8.45 -12.68 16.73
N GLN A 140 -7.25 -12.61 16.12
CA GLN A 140 -6.82 -11.45 15.34
C GLN A 140 -7.67 -11.29 14.08
N PHE A 141 -7.94 -12.38 13.37
CA PHE A 141 -8.78 -12.40 12.18
C PHE A 141 -10.20 -11.90 12.45
N GLU A 142 -10.84 -12.40 13.51
CA GLU A 142 -12.18 -11.96 13.92
C GLU A 142 -12.21 -10.47 14.29
N ALA A 143 -11.17 -9.97 14.97
CA ALA A 143 -11.06 -8.56 15.31
C ALA A 143 -10.93 -7.68 14.04
N ALA A 144 -10.11 -8.09 13.08
CA ALA A 144 -9.95 -7.39 11.82
C ALA A 144 -11.23 -7.46 10.95
N ALA A 145 -11.89 -8.63 10.89
CA ALA A 145 -13.15 -8.79 10.18
C ALA A 145 -14.27 -7.91 10.78
N LYS A 146 -14.35 -7.85 12.11
CA LYS A 146 -15.31 -6.98 12.82
C LYS A 146 -15.05 -5.49 12.51
N LEU A 147 -13.80 -5.04 12.51
CA LEU A 147 -13.43 -3.67 12.16
C LEU A 147 -13.91 -3.30 10.76
N LEU A 148 -13.77 -4.23 9.82
CA LEU A 148 -14.16 -4.06 8.42
C LEU A 148 -15.62 -4.41 8.13
N GLN A 149 -16.44 -4.68 9.17
CA GLN A 149 -17.83 -5.09 9.02
C GLN A 149 -17.96 -6.23 8.00
N MET A 150 -17.10 -7.23 8.10
CA MET A 150 -17.03 -8.41 7.26
C MET A 150 -17.37 -9.64 8.08
N ASP A 151 -18.26 -10.52 7.56
CA ASP A 151 -18.57 -11.77 8.24
C ASP A 151 -17.31 -12.64 8.35
N PRO A 152 -16.90 -13.10 9.54
CA PRO A 152 -15.74 -13.97 9.72
C PRO A 152 -15.78 -15.27 8.89
N ALA A 153 -16.98 -15.72 8.47
CA ALA A 153 -17.16 -16.89 7.61
C ALA A 153 -16.50 -16.73 6.23
N TYR A 154 -16.27 -15.48 5.75
CA TYR A 154 -15.50 -15.25 4.53
C TYR A 154 -14.05 -15.77 4.62
N GLY A 155 -13.53 -15.90 5.84
CA GLY A 155 -12.21 -16.47 6.07
C GLY A 155 -12.06 -17.91 5.61
N ASP A 156 -13.15 -18.67 5.60
CA ASP A 156 -13.19 -20.10 5.23
C ASP A 156 -13.61 -20.33 3.76
N ARG A 157 -13.88 -19.24 3.02
CA ARG A 157 -14.14 -19.25 1.57
C ARG A 157 -12.85 -19.06 0.80
N ASP A 158 -12.81 -19.54 -0.43
CA ASP A 158 -11.69 -19.34 -1.34
C ASP A 158 -11.47 -17.84 -1.60
N LEU A 159 -10.20 -17.44 -1.66
CA LEU A 159 -9.77 -16.05 -1.74
C LEU A 159 -10.44 -15.34 -2.93
N ASN A 160 -11.27 -14.36 -2.61
CA ASN A 160 -12.02 -13.52 -3.54
C ASN A 160 -13.05 -14.23 -4.44
N VAL A 161 -13.20 -15.57 -4.36
CA VAL A 161 -14.11 -16.31 -5.22
C VAL A 161 -15.57 -16.02 -4.85
N GLY A 162 -16.28 -15.40 -5.80
CA GLY A 162 -17.68 -14.99 -5.61
C GLY A 162 -17.87 -13.88 -4.58
N PHE A 163 -16.82 -13.11 -4.26
CA PHE A 163 -16.95 -11.90 -3.45
C PHE A 163 -17.42 -10.76 -4.36
N SER A 164 -18.27 -9.89 -3.84
CA SER A 164 -18.58 -8.60 -4.47
C SER A 164 -17.35 -7.70 -4.51
N GLY A 165 -17.38 -6.62 -5.31
CA GLY A 165 -16.28 -5.66 -5.37
C GLY A 165 -15.91 -5.09 -4.00
N GLY A 166 -16.90 -4.71 -3.19
CA GLY A 166 -16.68 -4.20 -1.84
C GLY A 166 -16.08 -5.25 -0.89
N GLU A 167 -16.53 -6.50 -0.97
CA GLU A 167 -16.00 -7.60 -0.16
C GLU A 167 -14.55 -7.93 -0.54
N LYS A 168 -14.19 -7.89 -1.84
CA LYS A 168 -12.82 -8.05 -2.32
C LYS A 168 -11.90 -6.98 -1.74
N LYS A 169 -12.33 -5.72 -1.76
CA LYS A 169 -11.55 -4.60 -1.18
C LYS A 169 -11.42 -4.71 0.34
N LYS A 170 -12.49 -5.06 1.05
CA LYS A 170 -12.43 -5.35 2.49
C LYS A 170 -11.47 -6.52 2.80
N ALA A 171 -11.49 -7.58 1.98
CA ALA A 171 -10.58 -8.71 2.14
C ALA A 171 -9.11 -8.33 1.94
N GLU A 172 -8.78 -7.40 1.01
CA GLU A 172 -7.43 -6.87 0.85
C GLU A 172 -6.97 -6.05 2.07
N ILE A 173 -7.84 -5.17 2.59
CA ILE A 173 -7.52 -4.40 3.81
C ILE A 173 -7.39 -5.33 5.02
N LEU A 174 -8.20 -6.38 5.12
CA LEU A 174 -8.06 -7.41 6.16
C LEU A 174 -6.70 -8.10 6.05
N GLN A 175 -6.25 -8.47 4.85
CA GLN A 175 -4.92 -9.01 4.63
C GLN A 175 -3.83 -8.03 5.08
N MET A 176 -3.92 -6.75 4.71
CA MET A 176 -2.98 -5.72 5.14
C MET A 176 -2.91 -5.62 6.67
N LEU A 177 -4.06 -5.60 7.35
CA LEU A 177 -4.12 -5.55 8.82
C LEU A 177 -3.51 -6.78 9.48
N MET A 178 -3.74 -7.97 8.93
CA MET A 178 -3.19 -9.22 9.46
C MET A 178 -1.71 -9.39 9.18
N LEU A 179 -1.25 -8.95 8.03
CA LEU A 179 0.14 -9.11 7.59
C LEU A 179 1.08 -8.03 8.17
N HIS A 180 0.56 -6.88 8.62
CA HIS A 180 1.36 -5.76 9.12
C HIS A 180 2.59 -5.47 8.25
N PRO A 181 2.41 -5.11 6.95
CA PRO A 181 3.55 -4.85 6.07
C PRO A 181 4.37 -3.66 6.57
N SER A 182 5.67 -3.64 6.22
CA SER A 182 6.51 -2.46 6.46
C SER A 182 6.16 -1.33 5.49
N LEU A 183 5.75 -1.67 4.27
CA LEU A 183 5.24 -0.73 3.26
C LEU A 183 3.96 -1.29 2.65
N ALA A 184 2.86 -0.55 2.76
CA ALA A 184 1.62 -0.83 2.05
C ALA A 184 1.45 0.13 0.88
N ILE A 185 1.11 -0.41 -0.30
CA ILE A 185 0.75 0.35 -1.49
C ILE A 185 -0.70 0.02 -1.81
N LEU A 186 -1.58 1.02 -1.78
CA LEU A 186 -3.00 0.87 -2.04
C LEU A 186 -3.33 1.51 -3.40
N ASP A 187 -3.68 0.68 -4.38
CA ASP A 187 -3.99 1.15 -5.74
C ASP A 187 -5.50 1.18 -5.96
N GLU A 188 -6.06 2.40 -6.02
CA GLU A 188 -7.49 2.68 -6.23
C GLU A 188 -8.42 1.81 -5.36
N THR A 189 -8.11 1.72 -4.07
CA THR A 189 -8.83 0.84 -3.14
C THR A 189 -10.27 1.28 -2.89
N ASP A 190 -10.60 2.54 -3.16
CA ASP A 190 -11.93 3.12 -3.04
C ASP A 190 -12.73 3.13 -4.36
N SER A 191 -12.14 2.71 -5.48
CA SER A 191 -12.79 2.70 -6.78
C SER A 191 -13.96 1.72 -6.81
N GLY A 192 -15.12 2.19 -7.29
CA GLY A 192 -16.33 1.37 -7.43
C GLY A 192 -17.03 1.02 -6.11
N LEU A 193 -16.63 1.60 -4.98
CA LEU A 193 -17.26 1.41 -3.68
C LEU A 193 -18.37 2.42 -3.43
N ASP A 194 -19.43 2.00 -2.74
CA ASP A 194 -20.41 2.91 -2.13
C ASP A 194 -19.81 3.63 -0.90
N VAL A 195 -20.56 4.63 -0.40
CA VAL A 195 -20.09 5.50 0.71
C VAL A 195 -19.79 4.72 1.98
N ASP A 196 -20.58 3.70 2.30
CA ASP A 196 -20.39 2.90 3.53
C ASP A 196 -19.20 1.97 3.41
N ALA A 197 -18.98 1.39 2.24
CA ALA A 197 -17.81 0.57 1.95
C ALA A 197 -16.51 1.41 1.99
N VAL A 198 -16.50 2.61 1.39
CA VAL A 198 -15.36 3.56 1.48
C VAL A 198 -15.05 3.87 2.94
N ARG A 199 -16.07 4.23 3.74
CA ARG A 199 -15.89 4.51 5.17
C ARG A 199 -15.26 3.34 5.92
N THR A 200 -15.75 2.11 5.66
CA THR A 200 -15.24 0.90 6.30
C THR A 200 -13.80 0.60 5.92
N VAL A 201 -13.46 0.72 4.63
CA VAL A 201 -12.10 0.57 4.12
C VAL A 201 -11.17 1.63 4.72
N SER A 202 -11.59 2.91 4.75
CA SER A 202 -10.82 3.99 5.37
C SER A 202 -10.54 3.74 6.85
N GLN A 203 -11.50 3.18 7.61
CA GLN A 203 -11.27 2.79 9.01
C GLN A 203 -10.16 1.74 9.15
N GLY A 204 -10.12 0.75 8.24
CA GLY A 204 -9.05 -0.24 8.21
C GLY A 204 -7.69 0.38 7.89
N VAL A 205 -7.62 1.29 6.92
CA VAL A 205 -6.39 2.02 6.58
C VAL A 205 -5.93 2.91 7.74
N MET A 206 -6.86 3.61 8.40
CA MET A 206 -6.58 4.41 9.58
C MET A 206 -6.01 3.57 10.74
N GLU A 207 -6.52 2.34 10.93
CA GLU A 207 -5.98 1.44 11.95
C GLU A 207 -4.54 1.02 11.64
N TYR A 208 -4.22 0.78 10.37
CA TYR A 208 -2.84 0.54 9.95
C TYR A 208 -1.93 1.75 10.22
N GLN A 209 -2.37 2.98 9.89
CA GLN A 209 -1.61 4.22 10.16
C GLN A 209 -1.30 4.43 11.65
N LYS A 210 -2.25 4.11 12.55
CA LYS A 210 -2.07 4.29 14.00
C LYS A 210 -0.88 3.53 14.54
N SER A 211 -0.49 2.44 13.93
CA SER A 211 0.66 1.64 14.36
C SER A 211 1.99 2.37 14.21
N LYS A 212 2.08 3.32 13.25
CA LYS A 212 3.30 4.04 12.84
C LYS A 212 4.51 3.12 12.57
N ASN A 213 4.25 1.84 12.33
CA ASN A 213 5.27 0.82 12.13
C ASN A 213 5.62 0.57 10.66
N GLY A 214 4.84 1.14 9.73
CA GLY A 214 5.03 1.00 8.29
C GLY A 214 4.77 2.30 7.55
N GLY A 215 5.26 2.41 6.32
CA GLY A 215 4.91 3.47 5.38
C GLY A 215 3.66 3.10 4.57
N LEU A 216 2.97 4.10 4.08
CA LEU A 216 1.76 3.95 3.28
C LEU A 216 1.85 4.78 2.01
N ILE A 217 1.61 4.17 0.86
CA ILE A 217 1.43 4.86 -0.42
C ILE A 217 0.01 4.60 -0.88
N ILE A 218 -0.77 5.66 -1.10
CA ILE A 218 -2.14 5.58 -1.60
C ILE A 218 -2.17 6.17 -3.01
N ILE A 219 -2.49 5.35 -3.99
CA ILE A 219 -2.73 5.76 -5.37
C ILE A 219 -4.22 5.93 -5.51
N THR A 220 -4.68 7.14 -5.74
CA THR A 220 -6.12 7.43 -5.92
C THR A 220 -6.33 8.68 -6.78
N HIS A 221 -7.50 8.75 -7.39
CA HIS A 221 -8.04 9.94 -8.03
C HIS A 221 -9.25 10.50 -7.26
N SER A 222 -9.57 9.94 -6.10
CA SER A 222 -10.70 10.31 -5.25
C SER A 222 -10.22 10.77 -3.89
N THR A 223 -10.83 11.81 -3.36
CA THR A 223 -10.54 12.34 -2.03
C THR A 223 -11.26 11.60 -0.90
N ARG A 224 -12.32 10.84 -1.22
CA ARG A 224 -13.20 10.20 -0.23
C ARG A 224 -12.46 9.28 0.76
N ILE A 225 -11.51 8.48 0.28
CA ILE A 225 -10.72 7.61 1.17
C ILE A 225 -9.77 8.43 2.06
N LEU A 226 -9.34 9.61 1.58
CA LEU A 226 -8.36 10.46 2.26
C LEU A 226 -8.95 11.31 3.38
N GLU A 227 -10.27 11.59 3.38
CA GLU A 227 -10.94 12.47 4.35
C GLU A 227 -10.71 12.11 5.82
N SER A 228 -10.48 10.83 6.12
CA SER A 228 -10.25 10.34 7.49
C SER A 228 -8.79 10.02 7.76
N LEU A 229 -7.89 10.19 6.79
CA LEU A 229 -6.50 9.79 6.87
C LEU A 229 -5.58 11.00 7.10
N HIS A 230 -4.50 10.79 7.82
CA HIS A 230 -3.41 11.76 7.85
C HIS A 230 -2.54 11.56 6.61
N VAL A 231 -2.28 12.63 5.86
CA VAL A 231 -1.43 12.64 4.66
C VAL A 231 -0.22 13.52 4.94
N ASP A 232 0.97 12.93 4.89
CA ASP A 232 2.23 13.65 5.08
C ASP A 232 2.69 14.32 3.78
N TYR A 233 2.59 13.59 2.66
CA TYR A 233 3.03 14.09 1.36
C TYR A 233 2.03 13.69 0.26
N THR A 234 1.85 14.61 -0.69
CA THR A 234 1.08 14.38 -1.92
C THR A 234 1.99 14.63 -3.12
N HIS A 235 2.01 13.67 -4.04
CA HIS A 235 2.78 13.73 -5.28
C HIS A 235 1.85 13.77 -6.48
N VAL A 236 2.05 14.71 -7.38
CA VAL A 236 1.33 14.81 -8.65
C VAL A 236 2.16 14.17 -9.74
N LEU A 237 1.66 13.07 -10.31
CA LEU A 237 2.27 12.36 -11.42
C LEU A 237 1.58 12.75 -12.73
N VAL A 238 2.35 13.24 -13.69
CA VAL A 238 1.88 13.58 -15.05
C VAL A 238 2.90 13.05 -16.05
N ASN A 239 2.42 12.37 -17.09
CA ASN A 239 3.27 11.86 -18.17
C ASN A 239 4.51 11.11 -17.66
N GLY A 240 4.35 10.28 -16.64
CA GLY A 240 5.44 9.45 -16.08
C GLY A 240 6.46 10.21 -15.23
N LYS A 241 6.19 11.46 -14.83
CA LYS A 241 7.07 12.29 -13.98
C LYS A 241 6.32 12.83 -12.77
N ILE A 242 6.97 12.94 -11.62
CA ILE A 242 6.44 13.70 -10.48
C ILE A 242 6.73 15.18 -10.77
N VAL A 243 5.65 15.94 -11.04
CA VAL A 243 5.74 17.35 -11.40
C VAL A 243 5.58 18.30 -10.21
N LYS A 244 4.93 17.82 -9.14
CA LYS A 244 4.77 18.57 -7.89
C LYS A 244 4.75 17.61 -6.70
N THR A 245 5.33 18.04 -5.61
CA THR A 245 5.21 17.41 -4.29
C THR A 245 4.80 18.49 -3.29
N GLY A 246 3.83 18.20 -2.46
CA GLY A 246 3.32 19.05 -1.39
C GLY A 246 2.90 18.22 -0.18
N ASP A 247 2.31 18.86 0.81
CA ASP A 247 1.69 18.23 1.96
C ASP A 247 0.24 17.78 1.66
N GLY A 248 -0.53 17.43 2.70
CA GLY A 248 -1.92 17.00 2.54
C GLY A 248 -2.84 18.04 1.89
N SER A 249 -2.54 19.34 2.02
CA SER A 249 -3.37 20.42 1.42
C SER A 249 -3.35 20.40 -0.11
N LEU A 250 -2.32 19.80 -0.72
CA LEU A 250 -2.27 19.64 -2.17
C LEU A 250 -3.39 18.73 -2.70
N VAL A 251 -3.93 17.82 -1.88
CA VAL A 251 -5.12 17.01 -2.24
C VAL A 251 -6.33 17.90 -2.48
N ASP A 252 -6.55 18.88 -1.59
CA ASP A 252 -7.68 19.81 -1.70
C ASP A 252 -7.52 20.73 -2.91
N GLU A 253 -6.29 21.25 -3.14
CA GLU A 253 -5.96 22.06 -4.33
C GLU A 253 -6.28 21.30 -5.64
N ILE A 254 -5.91 20.02 -5.71
CA ILE A 254 -6.17 19.18 -6.89
C ILE A 254 -7.68 18.91 -7.05
N ASN A 255 -8.40 18.70 -5.94
CA ASN A 255 -9.83 18.45 -5.97
C ASN A 255 -10.62 19.65 -6.49
N GLU A 256 -10.16 20.87 -6.16
CA GLU A 256 -10.79 22.12 -6.60
C GLU A 256 -10.43 22.48 -8.05
N ASN A 257 -9.18 22.33 -8.44
CA ASN A 257 -8.63 22.87 -9.68
C ASN A 257 -8.35 21.82 -10.78
N GLY A 258 -8.44 20.51 -10.44
CA GLY A 258 -8.09 19.44 -11.37
C GLY A 258 -6.59 19.35 -11.66
N PHE A 259 -6.24 18.65 -12.75
CA PHE A 259 -4.85 18.39 -13.15
C PHE A 259 -4.36 19.26 -14.30
N GLU A 260 -5.24 20.09 -14.94
CA GLU A 260 -4.89 20.84 -16.17
C GLU A 260 -3.66 21.74 -16.00
N ALA A 261 -3.55 22.42 -14.84
CA ALA A 261 -2.39 23.29 -14.58
C ALA A 261 -1.05 22.52 -14.52
N TYR A 262 -1.10 21.27 -14.08
CA TYR A 262 0.09 20.41 -13.98
C TYR A 262 0.44 19.73 -15.31
N GLU A 263 -0.57 19.44 -16.15
CA GLU A 263 -0.38 18.89 -17.50
C GLU A 263 0.33 19.91 -18.40
N ASN A 264 -0.12 21.18 -18.38
CA ASN A 264 0.50 22.25 -19.12
C ASN A 264 1.95 22.58 -18.68
N ALA A 265 2.28 22.31 -17.42
CA ALA A 265 3.64 22.53 -16.90
C ALA A 265 4.61 21.37 -17.22
N ALA A 266 4.09 20.24 -17.69
CA ALA A 266 4.85 19.03 -18.03
C ALA A 266 5.17 18.89 -19.53
N GLU A 267 4.60 19.77 -20.38
CA GLU A 267 4.95 19.92 -21.80
C GLU A 267 6.20 20.81 -21.95
#